data_37f603f5154fb27b1a6eea42b9f78995
#
_entry.id   37f603f5154fb27b1a6eea42b9f78995
#
_cell.length_a   1.000
_cell.length_b   1.000
_cell.length_c   1.000
_cell.angle_alpha   90.00
_cell.angle_beta   90.00
_cell.angle_gamma   90.00
#
_symmetry.space_group_name_H-M   'P 1'
#
loop_
_entity.id
_entity.type
_entity.pdbx_description
1 polymer ?
#
loop_
_entity_poly.entity_id
_entity_poly.type
_entity_poly.pdbx_seq_one_letter_code
_entity_poly.pdbx_strand_id
1 'polypeptide(L)'
;MTTSSPVRRAVGILRLAAGLVLAVALVFQIVEKVVNNDMIAEEYFSYFTIQASMVTIVVLLVGGFVALRLPVDTAPYTIARMSVVTYSVVTAVVYNALLRGIPDEGFVVTPWPGEIMHVWITVYLVLDWLFAPGRPALRWTALRIVIIYPLAWVAFTLVRGALTAWYPYPFLEPATGWLSVAAYVVGIAAFIVAVASLAIAYSQWRRPRSEEPMEPERIAQPTAT
;
A
#
# COMPACT_ATOMS: atom_id res chain seq x y z
N MET A 1 7.91 30.93 -3.03
CA MET A 1 7.37 29.56 -3.22
C MET A 1 8.56 28.61 -3.35
N THR A 2 8.78 27.73 -2.39
CA THR A 2 9.86 26.74 -2.46
C THR A 2 9.51 25.70 -3.51
N THR A 3 10.28 25.66 -4.59
CA THR A 3 10.08 24.70 -5.70
C THR A 3 10.54 23.30 -5.27
N SER A 4 9.93 22.28 -5.85
CA SER A 4 10.34 20.87 -5.65
C SER A 4 11.79 20.66 -6.09
N SER A 5 12.60 19.96 -5.27
CA SER A 5 13.99 19.64 -5.60
C SER A 5 14.09 18.69 -6.81
N PRO A 6 15.24 18.63 -7.52
CA PRO A 6 15.43 17.69 -8.64
C PRO A 6 15.16 16.23 -8.24
N VAL A 7 15.59 15.82 -7.03
CA VAL A 7 15.36 14.47 -6.51
C VAL A 7 13.86 14.21 -6.30
N ARG A 8 13.12 15.19 -5.76
CA ARG A 8 11.68 15.08 -5.60
C ARG A 8 10.96 14.95 -6.96
N ARG A 9 11.41 15.70 -7.96
CA ARG A 9 10.85 15.61 -9.32
C ARG A 9 11.09 14.22 -9.93
N ALA A 10 12.30 13.66 -9.78
CA ALA A 10 12.60 12.30 -10.22
C ALA A 10 11.68 11.27 -9.53
N VAL A 11 11.51 11.38 -8.20
CA VAL A 11 10.55 10.54 -7.45
C VAL A 11 9.12 10.71 -7.98
N GLY A 12 8.70 11.93 -8.30
CA GLY A 12 7.39 12.20 -8.88
C GLY A 12 7.18 11.48 -10.21
N ILE A 13 8.16 11.56 -11.11
CA ILE A 13 8.13 10.86 -12.41
C ILE A 13 8.08 9.35 -12.21
N LEU A 14 8.89 8.79 -11.31
CA LEU A 14 8.89 7.36 -11.01
C LEU A 14 7.56 6.88 -10.45
N ARG A 15 6.89 7.66 -9.58
CA ARG A 15 5.55 7.35 -9.07
C ARG A 15 4.52 7.33 -10.19
N LEU A 16 4.54 8.32 -11.10
CA LEU A 16 3.64 8.36 -12.25
C LEU A 16 3.86 7.15 -13.16
N ALA A 17 5.12 6.82 -13.47
CA ALA A 17 5.46 5.66 -14.29
C ALA A 17 5.01 4.35 -13.64
N ALA A 18 5.28 4.15 -12.35
CA ALA A 18 4.85 2.96 -11.61
C ALA A 18 3.31 2.83 -11.54
N GLY A 19 2.61 3.95 -11.31
CA GLY A 19 1.15 3.98 -11.33
C GLY A 19 0.57 3.63 -12.69
N LEU A 20 1.19 4.12 -13.76
CA LEU A 20 0.79 3.80 -15.13
C LEU A 20 1.05 2.32 -15.48
N VAL A 21 2.22 1.79 -15.13
CA VAL A 21 2.55 0.36 -15.33
C VAL A 21 1.55 -0.53 -14.63
N LEU A 22 1.19 -0.23 -13.36
CA LEU A 22 0.19 -0.97 -12.62
C LEU A 22 -1.20 -0.84 -13.26
N ALA A 23 -1.58 0.34 -13.75
CA ALA A 23 -2.84 0.54 -14.45
C ALA A 23 -2.92 -0.27 -15.74
N VAL A 24 -1.84 -0.29 -16.53
CA VAL A 24 -1.75 -1.10 -17.76
C VAL A 24 -1.86 -2.59 -17.43
N ALA A 25 -1.19 -3.06 -16.37
CA ALA A 25 -1.27 -4.47 -15.95
C ALA A 25 -2.70 -4.85 -15.56
N LEU A 26 -3.38 -4.00 -14.78
CA LEU A 26 -4.77 -4.23 -14.36
C LEU A 26 -5.74 -4.24 -15.55
N VAL A 27 -5.63 -3.23 -16.43
CA VAL A 27 -6.47 -3.13 -17.63
C VAL A 27 -6.24 -4.31 -18.57
N PHE A 28 -4.98 -4.71 -18.78
CA PHE A 28 -4.65 -5.86 -19.59
C PHE A 28 -5.32 -7.14 -19.06
N GLN A 29 -5.24 -7.41 -17.77
CA GLN A 29 -5.87 -8.58 -17.15
C GLN A 29 -7.40 -8.55 -17.28
N ILE A 30 -8.03 -7.39 -17.12
CA ILE A 30 -9.47 -7.21 -17.33
C ILE A 30 -9.84 -7.54 -18.78
N VAL A 31 -9.12 -6.95 -19.76
CA VAL A 31 -9.38 -7.17 -21.17
C VAL A 31 -9.19 -8.65 -21.54
N GLU A 32 -8.12 -9.26 -21.05
CA GLU A 32 -7.83 -10.68 -21.30
C GLU A 32 -8.97 -11.59 -20.80
N LYS A 33 -9.46 -11.37 -19.59
CA LYS A 33 -10.59 -12.10 -19.03
C LYS A 33 -11.90 -11.87 -19.80
N VAL A 34 -12.17 -10.63 -20.21
CA VAL A 34 -13.37 -10.27 -20.99
C VAL A 34 -13.34 -10.95 -22.36
N VAL A 35 -12.23 -10.89 -23.09
CA VAL A 35 -12.08 -11.47 -24.43
C VAL A 35 -12.21 -12.99 -24.41
N ASN A 36 -11.78 -13.64 -23.32
CA ASN A 36 -11.85 -15.08 -23.13
C ASN A 36 -13.15 -15.56 -22.45
N ASN A 37 -14.15 -14.68 -22.26
CA ASN A 37 -15.43 -14.96 -21.58
C ASN A 37 -15.27 -15.53 -20.16
N ASP A 38 -14.20 -15.15 -19.46
CA ASP A 38 -13.85 -15.57 -18.09
C ASP A 38 -14.03 -14.44 -17.06
N MET A 39 -14.67 -13.34 -17.43
CA MET A 39 -14.86 -12.18 -16.56
C MET A 39 -16.20 -12.25 -15.82
N ILE A 40 -16.14 -12.53 -14.52
CA ILE A 40 -17.25 -12.34 -13.59
C ILE A 40 -16.90 -11.11 -12.75
N ALA A 41 -17.50 -9.97 -13.10
CA ALA A 41 -17.09 -8.66 -12.54
C ALA A 41 -17.24 -8.60 -11.02
N GLU A 42 -18.33 -9.13 -10.46
CA GLU A 42 -18.58 -9.14 -9.02
C GLU A 42 -17.54 -9.96 -8.26
N GLU A 43 -17.01 -11.02 -8.84
CA GLU A 43 -15.95 -11.82 -8.25
C GLU A 43 -14.61 -11.14 -8.41
N TYR A 44 -14.26 -10.72 -9.62
CA TYR A 44 -12.99 -10.08 -9.93
C TYR A 44 -12.72 -8.84 -9.06
N PHE A 45 -13.70 -7.95 -8.94
CA PHE A 45 -13.57 -6.75 -8.11
C PHE A 45 -13.73 -7.01 -6.61
N SER A 46 -14.05 -8.22 -6.18
CA SER A 46 -14.06 -8.62 -4.78
C SER A 46 -12.70 -9.03 -4.23
N TYR A 47 -11.72 -9.32 -5.10
CA TYR A 47 -10.36 -9.64 -4.65
C TYR A 47 -9.68 -8.45 -3.98
N PHE A 48 -9.08 -8.69 -2.81
CA PHE A 48 -8.32 -7.66 -2.10
C PHE A 48 -7.19 -7.08 -2.95
N THR A 49 -6.47 -7.93 -3.70
CA THR A 49 -5.39 -7.50 -4.61
C THR A 49 -5.87 -6.50 -5.65
N ILE A 50 -7.01 -6.76 -6.26
CA ILE A 50 -7.56 -5.88 -7.31
C ILE A 50 -7.94 -4.52 -6.73
N GLN A 51 -8.67 -4.51 -5.62
CA GLN A 51 -9.05 -3.27 -4.94
C GLN A 51 -7.81 -2.50 -4.43
N ALA A 52 -6.85 -3.19 -3.79
CA ALA A 52 -5.61 -2.57 -3.33
C ALA A 52 -4.78 -2.01 -4.49
N SER A 53 -4.74 -2.69 -5.65
CA SER A 53 -4.09 -2.20 -6.86
C SER A 53 -4.74 -0.93 -7.40
N MET A 54 -6.07 -0.87 -7.44
CA MET A 54 -6.81 0.34 -7.84
C MET A 54 -6.49 1.54 -6.93
N VAL A 55 -6.51 1.33 -5.61
CA VAL A 55 -6.13 2.37 -4.64
C VAL A 55 -4.67 2.77 -4.82
N THR A 56 -3.78 1.81 -5.05
CA THR A 56 -2.34 2.05 -5.28
C THR A 56 -2.10 2.91 -6.52
N ILE A 57 -2.80 2.65 -7.61
CA ILE A 57 -2.73 3.48 -8.84
C ILE A 57 -3.05 4.94 -8.49
N VAL A 58 -4.17 5.19 -7.82
CA VAL A 58 -4.59 6.54 -7.43
C VAL A 58 -3.54 7.20 -6.53
N VAL A 59 -3.04 6.51 -5.51
CA VAL A 59 -2.04 7.03 -4.57
C VAL A 59 -0.72 7.34 -5.28
N LEU A 60 -0.29 6.51 -6.23
CA LEU A 60 0.94 6.75 -7.01
C LEU A 60 0.78 7.95 -7.95
N LEU A 61 -0.33 8.06 -8.66
CA LEU A 61 -0.58 9.20 -9.56
C LEU A 61 -0.68 10.51 -8.77
N VAL A 62 -1.47 10.55 -7.70
CA VAL A 62 -1.57 11.72 -6.82
C VAL A 62 -0.20 12.08 -6.23
N GLY A 63 0.55 11.06 -5.75
CA GLY A 63 1.87 11.26 -5.18
C GLY A 63 2.92 11.71 -6.17
N GLY A 64 2.80 11.32 -7.42
CA GLY A 64 3.61 11.82 -8.51
C GLY A 64 3.40 13.33 -8.69
N PHE A 65 2.15 13.78 -8.83
CA PHE A 65 1.83 15.21 -8.95
C PHE A 65 2.22 16.01 -7.70
N VAL A 66 2.01 15.45 -6.49
CA VAL A 66 2.44 16.09 -5.23
C VAL A 66 3.96 16.28 -5.22
N ALA A 67 4.73 15.26 -5.58
CA ALA A 67 6.19 15.34 -5.57
C ALA A 67 6.75 16.29 -6.65
N LEU A 68 6.06 16.44 -7.79
CA LEU A 68 6.45 17.40 -8.82
C LEU A 68 6.23 18.86 -8.39
N ARG A 69 5.24 19.13 -7.53
CA ARG A 69 4.80 20.49 -7.18
C ARG A 69 5.24 20.95 -5.79
N LEU A 70 5.29 20.02 -4.82
CA LEU A 70 5.52 20.34 -3.42
C LEU A 70 6.86 19.80 -2.92
N PRO A 71 7.58 20.54 -2.05
CA PRO A 71 8.85 20.09 -1.47
C PRO A 71 8.69 18.92 -0.50
N VAL A 72 7.51 18.77 0.11
CA VAL A 72 7.19 17.71 1.09
C VAL A 72 5.81 17.12 0.80
N ASP A 73 5.62 15.87 1.23
CA ASP A 73 4.33 15.20 1.21
C ASP A 73 3.43 15.76 2.32
N THR A 74 2.12 15.80 2.10
CA THR A 74 1.16 16.11 3.17
C THR A 74 0.97 14.92 4.10
N ALA A 75 0.56 15.16 5.35
CA ALA A 75 0.31 14.08 6.30
C ALA A 75 -0.80 13.10 5.82
N PRO A 76 -1.95 13.55 5.28
CA PRO A 76 -2.96 12.65 4.74
C PRO A 76 -2.44 11.78 3.58
N TYR A 77 -1.68 12.38 2.65
CA TYR A 77 -1.07 11.63 1.56
C TYR A 77 -0.05 10.61 2.07
N THR A 78 0.75 10.96 3.08
CA THR A 78 1.72 10.04 3.68
C THR A 78 1.03 8.84 4.34
N ILE A 79 -0.13 9.04 4.99
CA ILE A 79 -0.94 7.95 5.53
C ILE A 79 -1.45 7.05 4.40
N ALA A 80 -2.00 7.61 3.33
CA ALA A 80 -2.46 6.84 2.17
C ALA A 80 -1.31 6.04 1.54
N ARG A 81 -0.14 6.66 1.38
CA ARG A 81 1.08 6.01 0.88
C ARG A 81 1.53 4.85 1.79
N MET A 82 1.53 5.03 3.11
CA MET A 82 1.81 3.96 4.07
C MET A 82 0.80 2.82 3.95
N SER A 83 -0.49 3.14 3.78
CA SER A 83 -1.54 2.14 3.63
C SER A 83 -1.30 1.25 2.42
N VAL A 84 -1.02 1.83 1.24
CA VAL A 84 -0.78 1.03 0.02
C VAL A 84 0.53 0.23 0.09
N VAL A 85 1.58 0.75 0.73
CA VAL A 85 2.79 -0.04 1.02
C VAL A 85 2.45 -1.25 1.88
N THR A 86 1.69 -1.04 2.96
CA THR A 86 1.27 -2.12 3.86
C THR A 86 0.44 -3.16 3.13
N TYR A 87 -0.57 -2.75 2.38
CA TYR A 87 -1.45 -3.67 1.65
C TYR A 87 -0.69 -4.46 0.58
N SER A 88 0.21 -3.80 -0.17
CA SER A 88 1.02 -4.48 -1.18
C SER A 88 1.98 -5.49 -0.57
N VAL A 89 2.64 -5.18 0.55
CA VAL A 89 3.52 -6.14 1.24
C VAL A 89 2.73 -7.35 1.72
N VAL A 90 1.56 -7.13 2.33
CA VAL A 90 0.69 -8.21 2.79
C VAL A 90 0.20 -9.06 1.61
N THR A 91 -0.27 -8.43 0.55
CA THR A 91 -0.72 -9.12 -0.67
C THR A 91 0.40 -9.94 -1.29
N ALA A 92 1.61 -9.37 -1.39
CA ALA A 92 2.77 -10.07 -1.93
C ALA A 92 3.12 -11.32 -1.10
N VAL A 93 3.17 -11.20 0.22
CA VAL A 93 3.49 -12.35 1.10
C VAL A 93 2.38 -13.40 1.05
N VAL A 94 1.12 -13.00 1.18
CA VAL A 94 -0.03 -13.92 1.13
C VAL A 94 -0.07 -14.65 -0.23
N TYR A 95 0.07 -13.92 -1.34
CA TYR A 95 0.09 -14.54 -2.65
C TYR A 95 1.24 -15.55 -2.80
N ASN A 96 2.47 -15.14 -2.52
CA ASN A 96 3.63 -16.00 -2.74
C ASN A 96 3.70 -17.20 -1.77
N ALA A 97 3.16 -17.06 -0.54
CA ALA A 97 3.20 -18.10 0.46
C ALA A 97 2.00 -19.05 0.43
N LEU A 98 0.80 -18.56 0.06
CA LEU A 98 -0.44 -19.30 0.19
C LEU A 98 -1.18 -19.56 -1.13
N LEU A 99 -0.95 -18.74 -2.18
CA LEU A 99 -1.77 -18.77 -3.39
C LEU A 99 -0.98 -19.11 -4.65
N ARG A 100 0.34 -18.84 -4.66
CA ARG A 100 1.17 -19.14 -5.83
C ARG A 100 1.18 -20.64 -6.13
N GLY A 101 0.78 -21.00 -7.35
CA GLY A 101 0.73 -22.39 -7.81
C GLY A 101 -0.59 -23.11 -7.52
N ILE A 102 -1.59 -22.44 -6.94
CA ILE A 102 -2.96 -22.94 -6.97
C ILE A 102 -3.47 -22.77 -8.40
N PRO A 103 -3.95 -23.83 -9.05
CA PRO A 103 -4.50 -23.75 -10.40
C PRO A 103 -5.71 -22.79 -10.43
N ASP A 104 -5.75 -21.92 -11.44
CA ASP A 104 -6.95 -21.12 -11.72
C ASP A 104 -8.07 -22.02 -12.23
N GLU A 105 -9.27 -21.81 -11.75
CA GLU A 105 -10.48 -22.37 -12.36
C GLU A 105 -10.86 -21.48 -13.56
N GLY A 106 -10.82 -22.02 -14.78
CA GLY A 106 -11.16 -21.30 -16.00
C GLY A 106 -9.98 -20.97 -16.91
N PHE A 107 -9.99 -19.78 -17.51
CA PHE A 107 -8.95 -19.34 -18.43
C PHE A 107 -7.63 -19.03 -17.69
N VAL A 108 -6.55 -19.65 -18.14
CA VAL A 108 -5.21 -19.38 -17.59
C VAL A 108 -4.72 -18.02 -18.09
N VAL A 109 -4.76 -17.03 -17.21
CA VAL A 109 -4.33 -15.66 -17.53
C VAL A 109 -2.81 -15.56 -17.75
N THR A 110 -2.41 -14.59 -18.58
CA THR A 110 -1.01 -14.29 -18.79
C THR A 110 -0.33 -13.91 -17.45
N PRO A 111 0.86 -14.46 -17.12
CA PRO A 111 1.43 -14.32 -15.77
C PRO A 111 1.92 -12.90 -15.43
N TRP A 112 2.39 -12.11 -16.41
CA TRP A 112 3.09 -10.84 -16.11
C TRP A 112 2.25 -9.78 -15.34
N PRO A 113 0.92 -9.63 -15.55
CA PRO A 113 0.14 -8.68 -14.73
C PRO A 113 0.11 -9.09 -13.26
N GLY A 114 -0.03 -10.40 -12.99
CA GLY A 114 0.05 -10.96 -11.65
C GLY A 114 1.41 -10.69 -10.99
N GLU A 115 2.52 -10.89 -11.73
CA GLU A 115 3.86 -10.60 -11.20
C GLU A 115 4.05 -9.10 -10.91
N ILE A 116 3.48 -8.20 -11.72
CA ILE A 116 3.51 -6.76 -11.42
C ILE A 116 2.74 -6.48 -10.13
N MET A 117 1.51 -6.99 -9.98
CA MET A 117 0.65 -6.71 -8.83
C MET A 117 1.16 -7.33 -7.51
N HIS A 118 1.80 -8.51 -7.56
CA HIS A 118 2.20 -9.24 -6.35
C HIS A 118 3.69 -9.15 -6.02
N VAL A 119 4.54 -8.72 -6.96
CA VAL A 119 5.99 -8.66 -6.73
C VAL A 119 6.54 -7.28 -7.03
N TRP A 120 6.51 -6.83 -8.29
CA TRP A 120 7.27 -5.66 -8.71
C TRP A 120 6.77 -4.35 -8.15
N ILE A 121 5.44 -4.17 -8.07
CA ILE A 121 4.89 -2.95 -7.46
C ILE A 121 5.18 -2.90 -5.97
N THR A 122 5.18 -4.03 -5.28
CA THR A 122 5.53 -4.11 -3.86
C THR A 122 6.99 -3.70 -3.62
N VAL A 123 7.92 -4.24 -4.41
CA VAL A 123 9.33 -3.85 -4.35
C VAL A 123 9.48 -2.35 -4.57
N TYR A 124 8.84 -1.80 -5.61
CA TYR A 124 8.87 -0.37 -5.88
C TYR A 124 8.33 0.46 -4.70
N LEU A 125 7.17 0.10 -4.16
CA LEU A 125 6.54 0.83 -3.07
C LEU A 125 7.39 0.81 -1.78
N VAL A 126 8.03 -0.32 -1.47
CA VAL A 126 8.95 -0.43 -0.34
C VAL A 126 10.17 0.46 -0.56
N LEU A 127 10.78 0.45 -1.74
CA LEU A 127 11.91 1.31 -2.07
C LEU A 127 11.51 2.80 -2.03
N ASP A 128 10.35 3.17 -2.60
CA ASP A 128 9.82 4.51 -2.50
C ASP A 128 9.56 4.91 -1.03
N TRP A 129 9.03 3.99 -0.21
CA TRP A 129 8.85 4.26 1.23
C TRP A 129 10.17 4.49 1.95
N LEU A 130 11.19 3.69 1.68
CA LEU A 130 12.47 3.77 2.35
C LEU A 130 13.31 4.99 1.92
N PHE A 131 13.33 5.32 0.64
CA PHE A 131 14.32 6.25 0.09
C PHE A 131 13.75 7.59 -0.39
N ALA A 132 12.46 7.69 -0.75
CA ALA A 132 11.92 8.94 -1.27
C ALA A 132 11.89 10.04 -0.20
N PRO A 133 12.45 11.23 -0.49
CA PRO A 133 12.51 12.34 0.45
C PRO A 133 11.17 13.04 0.63
N GLY A 134 11.07 13.87 1.67
CA GLY A 134 9.92 14.77 1.90
C GLY A 134 8.73 14.12 2.61
N ARG A 135 8.91 12.96 3.22
CA ARG A 135 7.88 12.29 4.03
C ARG A 135 7.89 12.86 5.45
N PRO A 136 6.75 13.39 5.97
CA PRO A 136 6.61 13.72 7.37
C PRO A 136 6.58 12.46 8.26
N ALA A 137 6.98 12.61 9.53
CA ALA A 137 6.82 11.55 10.51
C ALA A 137 5.34 11.32 10.83
N LEU A 138 4.91 10.08 10.86
CA LEU A 138 3.55 9.68 11.16
C LEU A 138 3.35 9.49 12.67
N ARG A 139 2.14 9.80 13.14
CA ARG A 139 1.70 9.48 14.51
C ARG A 139 1.16 8.05 14.54
N TRP A 140 1.23 7.38 15.69
CA TRP A 140 0.68 6.04 15.88
C TRP A 140 -0.83 5.95 15.64
N THR A 141 -1.56 7.07 15.73
CA THR A 141 -2.96 7.15 15.37
C THR A 141 -3.24 6.81 13.90
N ALA A 142 -2.25 6.93 13.01
CA ALA A 142 -2.36 6.52 11.60
C ALA A 142 -2.65 5.02 11.44
N LEU A 143 -2.23 4.19 12.40
CA LEU A 143 -2.50 2.75 12.41
C LEU A 143 -4.00 2.44 12.33
N ARG A 144 -4.83 3.23 13.01
CA ARG A 144 -6.28 3.07 13.00
C ARG A 144 -6.85 3.20 11.58
N ILE A 145 -6.31 4.12 10.78
CA ILE A 145 -6.76 4.39 9.41
C ILE A 145 -6.42 3.20 8.50
N VAL A 146 -5.19 2.67 8.63
CA VAL A 146 -4.73 1.53 7.82
C VAL A 146 -5.56 0.28 8.06
N ILE A 147 -6.04 0.05 9.28
CA ILE A 147 -6.79 -1.16 9.64
C ILE A 147 -8.25 -1.11 9.14
N ILE A 148 -8.85 0.08 8.97
CA ILE A 148 -10.27 0.21 8.62
C ILE A 148 -10.61 -0.53 7.32
N TYR A 149 -9.83 -0.31 6.26
CA TYR A 149 -10.14 -0.91 4.96
C TYR A 149 -10.03 -2.45 4.98
N PRO A 150 -8.96 -3.09 5.48
CA PRO A 150 -8.89 -4.54 5.57
C PRO A 150 -10.00 -5.16 6.44
N LEU A 151 -10.38 -4.51 7.55
CA LEU A 151 -11.49 -4.98 8.39
C LEU A 151 -12.83 -4.89 7.65
N ALA A 152 -13.10 -3.78 6.97
CA ALA A 152 -14.30 -3.62 6.16
C ALA A 152 -14.35 -4.64 5.02
N TRP A 153 -13.20 -4.88 4.35
CA TRP A 153 -13.09 -5.85 3.27
C TRP A 153 -13.34 -7.27 3.75
N VAL A 154 -12.75 -7.71 4.86
CA VAL A 154 -12.95 -9.09 5.37
C VAL A 154 -14.39 -9.28 5.85
N ALA A 155 -14.98 -8.28 6.51
CA ALA A 155 -16.40 -8.33 6.90
C ALA A 155 -17.32 -8.45 5.67
N PHE A 156 -17.11 -7.62 4.66
CA PHE A 156 -17.83 -7.71 3.38
C PHE A 156 -17.65 -9.09 2.73
N THR A 157 -16.43 -9.60 2.66
CA THR A 157 -16.11 -10.89 2.01
C THR A 157 -16.78 -12.06 2.70
N LEU A 158 -16.77 -12.10 4.04
CA LEU A 158 -17.43 -13.16 4.80
C LEU A 158 -18.96 -13.11 4.68
N VAL A 159 -19.56 -11.91 4.72
CA VAL A 159 -21.01 -11.74 4.51
C VAL A 159 -21.39 -12.14 3.09
N ARG A 160 -20.66 -11.65 2.07
CA ARG A 160 -20.91 -12.00 0.66
C ARG A 160 -20.76 -13.50 0.45
N GLY A 161 -19.69 -14.11 0.95
CA GLY A 161 -19.47 -15.55 0.81
C GLY A 161 -20.57 -16.39 1.46
N ALA A 162 -21.09 -15.96 2.64
CA ALA A 162 -22.22 -16.63 3.27
C ALA A 162 -23.52 -16.55 2.44
N LEU A 163 -23.68 -15.49 1.62
CA LEU A 163 -24.88 -15.30 0.77
C LEU A 163 -24.76 -15.97 -0.60
N THR A 164 -23.54 -16.04 -1.16
CA THR A 164 -23.30 -16.48 -2.53
C THR A 164 -22.59 -17.83 -2.64
N ALA A 165 -22.12 -18.38 -1.50
CA ALA A 165 -21.25 -19.56 -1.41
C ALA A 165 -19.92 -19.43 -2.20
N TRP A 166 -19.49 -18.18 -2.52
CA TRP A 166 -18.24 -17.90 -3.19
C TRP A 166 -17.30 -17.06 -2.34
N TYR A 167 -16.06 -17.48 -2.21
CA TYR A 167 -14.99 -16.79 -1.47
C TYR A 167 -13.78 -16.54 -2.37
N PRO A 168 -13.16 -15.34 -2.36
CA PRO A 168 -12.05 -15.01 -3.25
C PRO A 168 -10.76 -15.79 -2.94
N TYR A 169 -10.65 -16.34 -1.73
CA TYR A 169 -9.47 -17.07 -1.31
C TYR A 169 -9.85 -18.35 -0.57
N PRO A 170 -9.20 -19.50 -0.85
CA PRO A 170 -9.52 -20.79 -0.22
C PRO A 170 -9.41 -20.77 1.32
N PHE A 171 -8.48 -19.98 1.88
CA PHE A 171 -8.30 -19.85 3.33
C PHE A 171 -9.43 -19.07 4.03
N LEU A 172 -10.34 -18.43 3.29
CA LEU A 172 -11.55 -17.79 3.83
C LEU A 172 -12.80 -18.65 3.69
N GLU A 173 -12.70 -19.81 3.07
CA GLU A 173 -13.82 -20.71 2.84
C GLU A 173 -14.16 -21.50 4.10
N PRO A 174 -15.42 -21.40 4.61
CA PRO A 174 -15.82 -22.10 5.85
C PRO A 174 -15.77 -23.63 5.79
N ALA A 175 -15.76 -24.21 4.58
CA ALA A 175 -15.58 -25.65 4.37
C ALA A 175 -14.25 -26.16 4.96
N THR A 176 -13.23 -25.29 5.08
CA THR A 176 -11.96 -25.61 5.74
C THR A 176 -12.03 -25.59 7.29
N GLY A 177 -13.19 -25.22 7.84
CA GLY A 177 -13.45 -25.05 9.28
C GLY A 177 -13.29 -23.60 9.77
N TRP A 178 -14.26 -23.13 10.55
CA TRP A 178 -14.28 -21.76 11.09
C TRP A 178 -13.05 -21.39 11.93
N LEU A 179 -12.46 -22.36 12.62
CA LEU A 179 -11.23 -22.12 13.39
C LEU A 179 -10.04 -21.81 12.46
N SER A 180 -9.95 -22.51 11.32
CA SER A 180 -8.94 -22.25 10.28
C SER A 180 -9.11 -20.85 9.71
N VAL A 181 -10.34 -20.49 9.30
CA VAL A 181 -10.65 -19.15 8.78
C VAL A 181 -10.28 -18.07 9.79
N ALA A 182 -10.66 -18.24 11.04
CA ALA A 182 -10.33 -17.29 12.11
C ALA A 182 -8.81 -17.16 12.31
N ALA A 183 -8.06 -18.27 12.27
CA ALA A 183 -6.60 -18.25 12.40
C ALA A 183 -5.93 -17.45 11.25
N TYR A 184 -6.36 -17.66 10.00
CA TYR A 184 -5.86 -16.87 8.87
C TYR A 184 -6.22 -15.40 8.98
N VAL A 185 -7.46 -15.05 9.31
CA VAL A 185 -7.90 -13.67 9.47
C VAL A 185 -7.10 -12.96 10.57
N VAL A 186 -6.93 -13.59 11.74
CA VAL A 186 -6.15 -13.01 12.85
C VAL A 186 -4.66 -12.92 12.48
N GLY A 187 -4.10 -13.94 11.85
CA GLY A 187 -2.70 -13.94 11.41
C GLY A 187 -2.40 -12.84 10.40
N ILE A 188 -3.25 -12.67 9.37
CA ILE A 188 -3.10 -11.62 8.37
C ILE A 188 -3.32 -10.24 9.00
N ALA A 189 -4.30 -10.08 9.90
CA ALA A 189 -4.53 -8.82 10.61
C ALA A 189 -3.32 -8.43 11.48
N ALA A 190 -2.74 -9.37 12.20
CA ALA A 190 -1.52 -9.16 12.98
C ALA A 190 -0.34 -8.76 12.07
N PHE A 191 -0.22 -9.38 10.89
CA PHE A 191 0.81 -9.04 9.91
C PHE A 191 0.61 -7.63 9.34
N ILE A 192 -0.61 -7.21 9.03
CA ILE A 192 -0.95 -5.83 8.63
C ILE A 192 -0.49 -4.84 9.71
N VAL A 193 -0.84 -5.11 10.97
CA VAL A 193 -0.44 -4.26 12.11
C VAL A 193 1.08 -4.18 12.24
N ALA A 194 1.79 -5.30 12.11
CA ALA A 194 3.24 -5.34 12.19
C ALA A 194 3.90 -4.50 11.07
N VAL A 195 3.51 -4.70 9.81
CA VAL A 195 4.06 -3.96 8.66
C VAL A 195 3.78 -2.46 8.79
N ALA A 196 2.54 -2.07 9.12
CA ALA A 196 2.17 -0.67 9.33
C ALA A 196 2.95 -0.04 10.49
N SER A 197 3.13 -0.77 11.60
CA SER A 197 3.91 -0.30 12.76
C SER A 197 5.38 -0.07 12.40
N LEU A 198 5.98 -0.98 11.64
CA LEU A 198 7.35 -0.81 11.11
C LEU A 198 7.45 0.42 10.21
N ALA A 199 6.47 0.63 9.35
CA ALA A 199 6.44 1.81 8.47
C ALA A 199 6.31 3.13 9.27
N ILE A 200 5.48 3.17 10.32
CA ILE A 200 5.36 4.32 11.23
C ILE A 200 6.67 4.55 11.98
N ALA A 201 7.23 3.51 12.61
CA ALA A 201 8.49 3.61 13.35
C ALA A 201 9.63 4.12 12.45
N TYR A 202 9.74 3.59 11.22
CA TYR A 202 10.71 4.07 10.25
C TYR A 202 10.49 5.54 9.87
N SER A 203 9.23 6.00 9.73
CA SER A 203 8.93 7.40 9.43
C SER A 203 9.39 8.35 10.54
N GLN A 204 9.34 7.90 11.79
CA GLN A 204 9.78 8.66 12.97
C GLN A 204 11.31 8.65 13.12
N TRP A 205 11.96 7.51 12.85
CA TRP A 205 13.42 7.40 12.92
C TRP A 205 14.12 8.29 11.88
N ARG A 206 13.57 8.45 10.70
CA ARG A 206 14.11 9.30 9.61
C ARG A 206 13.73 10.78 9.75
N ARG A 207 13.24 11.23 10.91
CA ARG A 207 13.07 12.66 11.15
C ARG A 207 14.41 13.38 10.99
N PRO A 208 14.50 14.49 10.23
CA PRO A 208 15.62 15.41 10.40
C PRO A 208 15.66 15.82 11.88
N ARG A 209 16.80 15.66 12.55
CA ARG A 209 17.00 16.33 13.84
C ARG A 209 16.77 17.80 13.56
N SER A 210 15.75 18.40 14.17
CA SER A 210 15.63 19.83 14.26
C SER A 210 16.96 20.33 14.82
N GLU A 211 17.64 21.24 14.12
CA GLU A 211 18.75 21.99 14.69
C GLU A 211 18.21 22.54 15.98
N GLU A 212 18.88 22.19 17.10
CA GLU A 212 18.61 22.77 18.39
C GLU A 212 18.64 24.27 18.20
N PRO A 213 17.66 25.07 18.71
CA PRO A 213 17.72 26.51 18.61
C PRO A 213 19.08 26.91 19.19
N MET A 214 19.94 27.59 18.41
CA MET A 214 21.15 28.17 18.91
C MET A 214 20.76 28.99 20.14
N GLU A 215 21.24 28.56 21.31
CA GLU A 215 21.09 29.32 22.55
C GLU A 215 21.58 30.74 22.27
N PRO A 216 20.75 31.78 22.47
CA PRO A 216 21.17 33.12 22.16
C PRO A 216 22.43 33.41 23.00
N GLU A 217 23.53 33.67 22.30
CA GLU A 217 24.83 34.02 22.82
C GLU A 217 24.60 35.07 23.95
N ARG A 218 24.94 34.69 25.18
CA ARG A 218 24.81 35.58 26.32
C ARG A 218 25.60 36.84 25.97
N ILE A 219 24.86 37.88 25.61
CA ILE A 219 25.43 39.21 25.45
C ILE A 219 26.15 39.53 26.77
N ALA A 220 27.46 39.50 26.72
CA ALA A 220 28.31 39.87 27.84
C ALA A 220 27.92 41.29 28.29
N GLN A 221 27.35 41.39 29.49
CA GLN A 221 27.08 42.71 30.10
C GLN A 221 28.43 43.43 30.27
N PRO A 222 28.58 44.66 29.77
CA PRO A 222 29.78 45.44 30.05
C PRO A 222 29.84 45.72 31.55
N THR A 223 30.92 45.28 32.20
CA THR A 223 31.27 45.64 33.57
C THR A 223 31.47 47.14 33.65
N ALA A 224 30.55 47.86 34.33
CA ALA A 224 30.69 49.21 34.70
C ALA A 224 31.73 49.29 35.81
N THR A 225 32.85 50.00 35.58
CA THR A 225 33.78 50.53 36.55
C THR A 225 33.45 52.00 36.86
#